data_ee9b2cc6138e71953375d6ebde94554e
#
_entry.id   ee9b2cc6138e71953375d6ebde94554e
#
_cell.length_a   1.000
_cell.length_b   1.000
_cell.length_c   1.000
_cell.angle_alpha   90.00
_cell.angle_beta   90.00
_cell.angle_gamma   90.00
#
_symmetry.space_group_name_H-M   'P 1'
#
loop_
_entity.id
_entity.type
_entity.pdbx_description
1 polymer ?
#
loop_
_entity_poly.entity_id
_entity_poly.type
_entity_poly.pdbx_seq_one_letter_code
_entity_poly.pdbx_strand_id
1 'polypeptide(L)'
;YVTVTTLLDKLRQCEEFDGMERYLAKLSAAKREIAAIQAEIDSINAEVREKLYPFDGITLKDRKTVNGIEARYNALSEYDRTQIERWEDVVKTKTKLDNLLRGIVIGVALSVIAAVVAVFLVRRIRRRRHRKEREMEELAARYRDER
;
A
#
# COMPACT_ATOMS: atom_id res chain seq x y z
N TYR A 1 -23.25 15.74 16.62
CA TYR A 1 -22.71 17.06 16.99
C TYR A 1 -23.79 18.00 17.50
N VAL A 2 -24.85 18.26 16.73
CA VAL A 2 -25.95 19.17 17.10
C VAL A 2 -26.57 18.82 18.46
N THR A 3 -26.87 17.55 18.68
CA THR A 3 -27.47 17.05 19.94
C THR A 3 -26.61 17.36 21.17
N VAL A 4 -25.29 17.12 21.07
CA VAL A 4 -24.36 17.39 22.18
C VAL A 4 -24.23 18.89 22.45
N THR A 5 -24.19 19.70 21.40
CA THR A 5 -24.15 21.16 21.54
C THR A 5 -25.43 21.69 22.19
N THR A 6 -26.59 21.24 21.72
CA THR A 6 -27.89 21.63 22.31
C THR A 6 -28.00 21.21 23.77
N LEU A 7 -27.52 20.00 24.13
CA LEU A 7 -27.51 19.55 25.53
C LEU A 7 -26.59 20.40 26.40
N LEU A 8 -25.42 20.78 25.91
CA LEU A 8 -24.49 21.66 26.60
C LEU A 8 -25.11 23.02 26.86
N ASP A 9 -25.78 23.62 25.85
CA ASP A 9 -26.40 24.90 25.98
C ASP A 9 -27.59 24.89 26.96
N LYS A 10 -28.41 23.82 26.89
CA LYS A 10 -29.49 23.62 27.88
C LYS A 10 -28.97 23.44 29.30
N LEU A 11 -27.91 22.65 29.46
CA LEU A 11 -27.32 22.39 30.78
C LEU A 11 -26.75 23.68 31.40
N ARG A 12 -26.17 24.58 30.58
CA ARG A 12 -25.65 25.87 31.03
C ARG A 12 -26.75 26.86 31.44
N GLN A 13 -27.99 26.66 30.98
CA GLN A 13 -29.16 27.45 31.30
C GLN A 13 -29.94 26.95 32.52
N CYS A 14 -29.63 25.75 33.00
CA CYS A 14 -30.24 25.18 34.21
C CYS A 14 -29.67 25.85 35.48
N GLU A 15 -30.44 25.85 36.55
CA GLU A 15 -29.93 26.17 37.89
C GLU A 15 -28.85 25.15 38.32
N GLU A 16 -27.87 25.62 39.08
CA GLU A 16 -26.78 24.77 39.55
C GLU A 16 -27.34 23.65 40.42
N PHE A 17 -26.93 22.43 40.14
CA PHE A 17 -27.23 21.23 40.87
C PHE A 17 -25.97 20.40 41.16
N ASP A 18 -26.01 19.57 42.19
CA ASP A 18 -24.89 18.74 42.55
C ASP A 18 -24.46 17.80 41.40
N GLY A 19 -23.18 17.85 41.03
CA GLY A 19 -22.60 17.11 39.91
C GLY A 19 -22.75 17.73 38.54
N MET A 20 -23.31 18.94 38.36
CA MET A 20 -23.44 19.64 37.08
C MET A 20 -22.10 19.78 36.37
N GLU A 21 -21.04 20.13 37.05
CA GLU A 21 -19.69 20.25 36.48
C GLU A 21 -19.21 18.94 35.83
N ARG A 22 -19.53 17.80 36.43
CA ARG A 22 -19.17 16.48 35.90
C ARG A 22 -19.87 16.23 34.55
N TYR A 23 -21.13 16.59 34.41
CA TYR A 23 -21.90 16.47 33.16
C TYR A 23 -21.36 17.42 32.09
N LEU A 24 -21.09 18.67 32.45
CA LEU A 24 -20.49 19.68 31.56
C LEU A 24 -19.11 19.20 31.04
N ALA A 25 -18.29 18.63 31.90
CA ALA A 25 -17.00 18.08 31.52
C ALA A 25 -17.14 16.93 30.52
N LYS A 26 -18.05 15.97 30.79
CA LYS A 26 -18.31 14.84 29.90
C LYS A 26 -18.82 15.28 28.52
N LEU A 27 -19.81 16.17 28.48
CA LEU A 27 -20.36 16.68 27.23
C LEU A 27 -19.35 17.51 26.44
N SER A 28 -18.51 18.28 27.14
CA SER A 28 -17.43 19.04 26.52
C SER A 28 -16.33 18.14 25.96
N ALA A 29 -16.03 17.03 26.62
CA ALA A 29 -15.12 16.00 26.11
C ALA A 29 -15.70 15.33 24.87
N ALA A 30 -16.95 14.88 24.92
CA ALA A 30 -17.64 14.27 23.77
C ALA A 30 -17.72 15.24 22.57
N LYS A 31 -18.00 16.52 22.81
CA LYS A 31 -17.99 17.54 21.74
C LYS A 31 -16.63 17.66 21.07
N ARG A 32 -15.54 17.66 21.85
CA ARG A 32 -14.17 17.71 21.32
C ARG A 32 -13.82 16.47 20.51
N GLU A 33 -14.21 15.29 20.98
CA GLU A 33 -14.00 14.03 20.28
C GLU A 33 -14.73 13.99 18.93
N ILE A 34 -16.01 14.36 18.91
CA ILE A 34 -16.80 14.46 17.67
C ILE A 34 -16.16 15.46 16.69
N ALA A 35 -15.71 16.62 17.19
CA ALA A 35 -15.05 17.62 16.36
C ALA A 35 -13.72 17.11 15.79
N ALA A 36 -12.96 16.33 16.54
CA ALA A 36 -11.72 15.71 16.07
C ALA A 36 -11.98 14.66 14.98
N ILE A 37 -13.02 13.81 15.16
CA ILE A 37 -13.43 12.84 14.14
C ILE A 37 -13.87 13.55 12.86
N GLN A 38 -14.67 14.61 12.96
CA GLN A 38 -15.11 15.39 11.80
C GLN A 38 -13.92 16.02 11.06
N ALA A 39 -12.96 16.60 11.79
CA ALA A 39 -11.75 17.16 11.20
C ALA A 39 -10.91 16.09 10.48
N GLU A 40 -10.89 14.86 11.01
CA GLU A 40 -10.21 13.73 10.38
C GLU A 40 -10.90 13.31 9.07
N ILE A 41 -12.24 13.24 9.05
CA ILE A 41 -13.04 12.97 7.85
C ILE A 41 -12.78 14.04 6.77
N ASP A 42 -12.85 15.31 7.16
CA ASP A 42 -12.60 16.43 6.25
C ASP A 42 -11.18 16.39 5.68
N SER A 43 -10.21 16.05 6.52
CA SER A 43 -8.80 15.89 6.12
C SER A 43 -8.61 14.73 5.12
N ILE A 44 -9.26 13.57 5.33
CA ILE A 44 -9.22 12.45 4.39
C ILE A 44 -9.85 12.86 3.06
N ASN A 45 -11.03 13.48 3.07
CA ASN A 45 -11.73 13.92 1.87
C ASN A 45 -10.92 14.96 1.08
N ALA A 46 -10.28 15.91 1.78
CA ALA A 46 -9.38 16.89 1.16
C ALA A 46 -8.18 16.19 0.50
N GLU A 47 -7.54 15.24 1.19
CA GLU A 47 -6.38 14.52 0.67
C GLU A 47 -6.74 13.66 -0.56
N VAL A 48 -7.90 12.99 -0.55
CA VAL A 48 -8.43 12.26 -1.71
C VAL A 48 -8.64 13.20 -2.89
N ARG A 49 -9.24 14.36 -2.65
CA ARG A 49 -9.55 15.35 -3.68
C ARG A 49 -8.30 16.00 -4.27
N GLU A 50 -7.34 16.36 -3.44
CA GLU A 50 -6.14 17.08 -3.86
C GLU A 50 -5.07 16.18 -4.46
N LYS A 51 -4.89 14.96 -3.91
CA LYS A 51 -3.77 14.09 -4.29
C LYS A 51 -4.16 12.95 -5.21
N LEU A 52 -5.40 12.49 -5.16
CA LEU A 52 -5.81 11.30 -5.91
C LEU A 52 -6.74 11.64 -7.09
N TYR A 53 -7.58 12.67 -6.99
CA TYR A 53 -8.46 13.05 -8.09
C TYR A 53 -7.65 13.67 -9.25
N PRO A 54 -7.93 13.32 -10.52
CA PRO A 54 -9.02 12.51 -11.07
C PRO A 54 -8.78 10.99 -11.14
N PHE A 55 -7.81 10.43 -10.42
CA PHE A 55 -7.45 9.00 -10.34
C PHE A 55 -6.75 8.42 -11.59
N ASP A 56 -6.66 9.16 -12.69
CA ASP A 56 -6.09 8.68 -13.95
C ASP A 56 -4.56 8.70 -14.00
N GLY A 57 -3.93 9.62 -13.24
CA GLY A 57 -2.49 9.83 -13.22
C GLY A 57 -1.75 9.12 -12.08
N ILE A 58 -2.41 8.28 -11.30
CA ILE A 58 -1.84 7.68 -10.10
C ILE A 58 -0.80 6.61 -10.47
N THR A 59 0.36 6.72 -9.84
CA THR A 59 1.53 5.89 -10.07
C THR A 59 1.95 5.14 -8.79
N LEU A 60 2.92 4.24 -8.88
CA LEU A 60 3.46 3.54 -7.71
C LEU A 60 4.07 4.48 -6.64
N LYS A 61 4.42 5.72 -7.00
CA LYS A 61 4.91 6.73 -6.04
C LYS A 61 3.81 7.15 -5.06
N ASP A 62 2.57 7.13 -5.52
CA ASP A 62 1.39 7.56 -4.75
C ASP A 62 0.88 6.46 -3.80
N ARG A 63 1.46 5.25 -3.89
CA ARG A 63 1.08 4.10 -3.07
C ARG A 63 1.14 4.41 -1.57
N LYS A 64 2.15 5.17 -1.12
CA LYS A 64 2.26 5.57 0.29
C LYS A 64 1.08 6.42 0.72
N THR A 65 0.65 7.36 -0.11
CA THR A 65 -0.52 8.21 0.13
C THR A 65 -1.80 7.38 0.19
N VAL A 66 -2.03 6.51 -0.80
CA VAL A 66 -3.21 5.62 -0.83
C VAL A 66 -3.28 4.72 0.40
N ASN A 67 -2.17 4.10 0.80
CA ASN A 67 -2.10 3.27 2.01
C ASN A 67 -2.30 4.09 3.28
N GLY A 68 -1.81 5.33 3.34
CA GLY A 68 -2.02 6.23 4.47
C GLY A 68 -3.50 6.61 4.64
N ILE A 69 -4.17 6.95 3.54
CA ILE A 69 -5.61 7.22 3.52
C ILE A 69 -6.40 5.99 3.96
N GLU A 70 -6.05 4.80 3.46
CA GLU A 70 -6.71 3.55 3.86
C GLU A 70 -6.55 3.25 5.36
N ALA A 71 -5.36 3.43 5.91
CA ALA A 71 -5.11 3.22 7.34
C ALA A 71 -5.98 4.14 8.21
N ARG A 72 -6.11 5.40 7.83
CA ARG A 72 -6.95 6.39 8.50
C ARG A 72 -8.44 6.05 8.35
N TYR A 73 -8.88 5.68 7.16
CA TYR A 73 -10.25 5.20 6.91
C TYR A 73 -10.59 4.00 7.80
N ASN A 74 -9.68 3.03 7.92
CA ASN A 74 -9.91 1.84 8.74
C ASN A 74 -9.95 2.14 10.24
N ALA A 75 -9.37 3.26 10.70
CA ALA A 75 -9.45 3.72 12.07
C ALA A 75 -10.78 4.40 12.42
N LEU A 76 -11.55 4.85 11.42
CA LEU A 76 -12.87 5.43 11.62
C LEU A 76 -13.92 4.37 11.99
N SER A 77 -14.97 4.80 12.71
CA SER A 77 -16.15 3.97 12.95
C SER A 77 -16.88 3.64 11.64
N GLU A 78 -17.68 2.58 11.64
CA GLU A 78 -18.46 2.17 10.45
C GLU A 78 -19.35 3.31 9.92
N TYR A 79 -19.98 4.05 10.84
CA TYR A 79 -20.81 5.20 10.48
C TYR A 79 -19.97 6.34 9.86
N ASP A 80 -18.81 6.66 10.44
CA ASP A 80 -17.97 7.77 9.96
C ASP A 80 -17.35 7.46 8.60
N ARG A 81 -17.07 6.18 8.32
CA ARG A 81 -16.60 5.71 7.01
C ARG A 81 -17.56 6.05 5.87
N THR A 82 -18.88 6.07 6.14
CA THR A 82 -19.87 6.45 5.12
C THR A 82 -19.78 7.90 4.66
N GLN A 83 -19.07 8.74 5.41
CA GLN A 83 -18.86 10.15 5.09
C GLN A 83 -17.61 10.40 4.21
N ILE A 84 -16.84 9.35 3.92
CA ILE A 84 -15.68 9.47 3.05
C ILE A 84 -16.13 9.42 1.58
N GLU A 85 -15.85 10.52 0.89
CA GLU A 85 -16.19 10.68 -0.52
C GLU A 85 -15.31 9.77 -1.41
N ARG A 86 -15.91 9.18 -2.44
CA ARG A 86 -15.21 8.40 -3.48
C ARG A 86 -14.35 7.25 -2.95
N TRP A 87 -14.71 6.67 -1.83
CA TRP A 87 -13.96 5.56 -1.26
C TRP A 87 -13.77 4.39 -2.22
N GLU A 88 -14.78 4.08 -3.04
CA GLU A 88 -14.69 3.02 -4.05
C GLU A 88 -13.58 3.28 -5.08
N ASP A 89 -13.37 4.55 -5.47
CA ASP A 89 -12.31 4.91 -6.41
C ASP A 89 -10.92 4.78 -5.77
N VAL A 90 -10.79 5.08 -4.49
CA VAL A 90 -9.57 4.84 -3.70
C VAL A 90 -9.25 3.34 -3.66
N VAL A 91 -10.24 2.49 -3.38
CA VAL A 91 -10.08 1.02 -3.34
C VAL A 91 -9.70 0.47 -4.72
N LYS A 92 -10.35 0.92 -5.79
CA LYS A 92 -10.01 0.52 -7.17
C LYS A 92 -8.57 0.91 -7.51
N THR A 93 -8.17 2.11 -7.12
CA THR A 93 -6.81 2.63 -7.34
C THR A 93 -5.79 1.82 -6.57
N LYS A 94 -6.04 1.52 -5.30
CA LYS A 94 -5.18 0.64 -4.52
C LYS A 94 -5.00 -0.72 -5.17
N THR A 95 -6.09 -1.34 -5.60
CA THR A 95 -6.06 -2.64 -6.28
C THR A 95 -5.21 -2.59 -7.56
N LYS A 96 -5.33 -1.52 -8.35
CA LYS A 96 -4.47 -1.30 -9.53
C LYS A 96 -2.99 -1.21 -9.15
N LEU A 97 -2.65 -0.43 -8.12
CA LEU A 97 -1.28 -0.26 -7.65
C LEU A 97 -0.67 -1.56 -7.11
N ASP A 98 -1.43 -2.32 -6.34
CA ASP A 98 -0.99 -3.60 -5.80
C ASP A 98 -0.80 -4.66 -6.91
N ASN A 99 -1.65 -4.68 -7.93
CA ASN A 99 -1.50 -5.54 -9.11
C ASN A 99 -0.28 -5.15 -9.95
N LEU A 100 -0.03 -3.85 -10.15
CA LEU A 100 1.17 -3.36 -10.83
C LEU A 100 2.44 -3.77 -10.09
N LEU A 101 2.47 -3.58 -8.78
CA LEU A 101 3.61 -3.99 -7.96
C LEU A 101 3.86 -5.49 -8.04
N ARG A 102 2.79 -6.29 -7.90
CA ARG A 102 2.86 -7.75 -8.03
C ARG A 102 3.40 -8.16 -9.39
N GLY A 103 2.94 -7.51 -10.47
CA GLY A 103 3.44 -7.75 -11.83
C GLY A 103 4.94 -7.46 -11.96
N ILE A 104 5.42 -6.35 -11.40
CA ILE A 104 6.84 -5.98 -11.40
C ILE A 104 7.67 -7.02 -10.64
N VAL A 105 7.23 -7.42 -9.44
CA VAL A 105 7.94 -8.43 -8.61
C VAL A 105 8.04 -9.76 -9.35
N ILE A 106 6.96 -10.22 -9.97
CA ILE A 106 6.96 -11.46 -10.77
C ILE A 106 7.90 -11.32 -11.97
N GLY A 107 7.83 -10.19 -12.69
CA GLY A 107 8.70 -9.94 -13.85
C GLY A 107 10.19 -9.96 -13.49
N VAL A 108 10.58 -9.33 -12.38
CA VAL A 108 11.95 -9.35 -11.87
C VAL A 108 12.37 -10.78 -11.48
N ALA A 109 11.52 -11.50 -10.77
CA ALA A 109 11.81 -12.88 -10.37
C ALA A 109 12.05 -13.80 -11.59
N LEU A 110 11.19 -13.71 -12.62
CA LEU A 110 11.35 -14.47 -13.86
C LEU A 110 12.62 -14.09 -14.62
N SER A 111 12.99 -12.81 -14.64
CA SER A 111 14.23 -12.33 -15.28
C SER A 111 15.47 -12.91 -14.60
N VAL A 112 15.49 -12.96 -13.27
CA VAL A 112 16.59 -13.56 -12.50
C VAL A 112 16.71 -15.06 -12.80
N ILE A 113 15.58 -15.78 -12.81
CA ILE A 113 15.57 -17.23 -13.15
C ILE A 113 16.11 -17.45 -14.57
N ALA A 114 15.64 -16.67 -15.54
CA ALA A 114 16.11 -16.77 -16.92
C ALA A 114 17.63 -16.53 -17.04
N ALA A 115 18.16 -15.53 -16.33
CA ALA A 115 19.60 -15.23 -16.30
C ALA A 115 20.41 -16.42 -15.72
N VAL A 116 19.95 -17.02 -14.62
CA VAL A 116 20.60 -18.17 -14.00
C VAL A 116 20.62 -19.37 -14.95
N VAL A 117 19.48 -19.66 -15.60
CA VAL A 117 19.38 -20.74 -16.60
C VAL A 117 20.31 -20.49 -17.78
N ALA A 118 20.38 -19.27 -18.30
CA ALA A 118 21.28 -18.91 -19.39
C ALA A 118 22.76 -19.13 -19.02
N VAL A 119 23.17 -18.69 -17.83
CA VAL A 119 24.54 -18.93 -17.32
C VAL A 119 24.84 -20.42 -17.22
N PHE A 120 23.89 -21.20 -16.70
CA PHE A 120 24.05 -22.66 -16.59
C PHE A 120 24.19 -23.32 -17.96
N LEU A 121 23.38 -22.96 -18.93
CA LEU A 121 23.45 -23.47 -20.31
C LEU A 121 24.78 -23.13 -20.98
N VAL A 122 25.24 -21.87 -20.86
CA VAL A 122 26.53 -21.45 -21.41
C VAL A 122 27.68 -22.26 -20.80
N ARG A 123 27.68 -22.43 -19.45
CA ARG A 123 28.68 -23.25 -18.77
C ARG A 123 28.66 -24.74 -19.25
N ARG A 124 27.45 -25.27 -19.43
CA ARG A 124 27.29 -26.67 -19.94
C ARG A 124 27.81 -26.81 -21.36
N ILE A 125 27.54 -25.86 -22.26
CA ILE A 125 28.01 -25.86 -23.64
C ILE A 125 29.54 -25.74 -23.68
N ARG A 126 30.14 -24.81 -22.91
CA ARG A 126 31.60 -24.66 -22.81
C ARG A 126 32.27 -25.95 -22.34
N ARG A 127 31.76 -26.62 -21.29
CA ARG A 127 32.28 -27.89 -20.80
C ARG A 127 32.22 -29.00 -21.85
N ARG A 128 31.15 -29.04 -22.68
CA ARG A 128 31.04 -30.01 -23.79
C ARG A 128 32.04 -29.74 -24.91
N ARG A 129 32.31 -28.48 -25.25
CA ARG A 129 33.31 -28.11 -26.26
C ARG A 129 34.71 -28.49 -25.81
N HIS A 130 35.10 -28.16 -24.60
CA HIS A 130 36.42 -28.55 -24.05
C HIS A 130 36.61 -30.06 -23.95
N ARG A 131 35.58 -30.87 -23.72
CA ARG A 131 35.71 -32.33 -23.78
C ARG A 131 36.00 -32.79 -25.19
N LYS A 132 35.27 -32.31 -26.17
CA LYS A 132 35.50 -32.68 -27.58
C LYS A 132 36.89 -32.25 -28.07
N GLU A 133 37.36 -31.09 -27.67
CA GLU A 133 38.72 -30.63 -27.99
C GLU A 133 39.77 -31.57 -27.41
N ARG A 134 39.67 -31.99 -26.16
CA ARG A 134 40.57 -32.96 -25.54
C ARG A 134 40.50 -34.32 -26.20
N GLU A 135 39.32 -34.84 -26.51
CA GLU A 135 39.16 -36.12 -27.25
C GLU A 135 39.84 -36.08 -28.63
N MET A 136 39.74 -34.94 -29.34
CA MET A 136 40.39 -34.76 -30.62
C MET A 136 41.90 -34.62 -30.48
N GLU A 137 42.42 -33.96 -29.45
CA GLU A 137 43.84 -33.86 -29.15
C GLU A 137 44.44 -35.25 -28.82
N GLU A 138 43.73 -36.04 -27.98
CA GLU A 138 44.14 -37.39 -27.64
C GLU A 138 44.16 -38.33 -28.86
N LEU A 139 43.17 -38.23 -29.74
CA LEU A 139 43.15 -38.97 -31.01
C LEU A 139 44.30 -38.54 -31.91
N ALA A 140 44.58 -37.24 -32.05
CA ALA A 140 45.69 -36.74 -32.87
C ALA A 140 47.05 -37.15 -32.30
N ALA A 141 47.21 -37.26 -30.99
CA ALA A 141 48.43 -37.74 -30.36
C ALA A 141 48.63 -39.22 -30.65
N ARG A 142 47.60 -40.09 -30.55
CA ARG A 142 47.70 -41.51 -30.89
C ARG A 142 48.09 -41.77 -32.34
N TYR A 143 47.51 -41.02 -33.28
CA TYR A 143 47.90 -41.12 -34.71
C TYR A 143 49.35 -40.70 -35.01
N ARG A 144 49.96 -39.87 -34.15
CA ARG A 144 51.32 -39.39 -34.28
C ARG A 144 52.31 -40.43 -33.77
N ASP A 145 51.96 -41.22 -32.74
CA ASP A 145 52.81 -42.28 -32.16
C ASP A 145 52.82 -43.58 -33.00
N GLU A 146 51.84 -43.79 -33.88
CA GLU A 146 51.75 -44.97 -34.76
C GLU A 146 52.51 -44.81 -36.11
N ARG A 147 53.16 -43.65 -36.33
CA ARG A 147 54.02 -43.42 -37.52
C ARG A 147 55.49 -43.42 -37.19
#